data_8a0b1e8bab520891085383148f694eaa
#
_entry.id   8a0b1e8bab520891085383148f694eaa
#
_cell.length_a   1.000
_cell.length_b   1.000
_cell.length_c   1.000
_cell.angle_alpha   90.00
_cell.angle_beta   90.00
_cell.angle_gamma   90.00
#
_symmetry.space_group_name_H-M   'P 1'
#
loop_
_entity.id
_entity.type
_entity.pdbx_description
1 polymer ?
#
loop_
_entity_poly.entity_id
_entity_poly.type
_entity_poly.pdbx_seq_one_letter_code
_entity_poly.pdbx_strand_id
1 'polypeptide(L)'
;MYIDPPYNTGAAFEHYDDNLEHSTWVSLMKPRLEILRNLLSEDGSILVQIDANELGHLKILMDEVFYRRNFVNIICVKTKLAGVSGSNLGKSLQDNIEFILFYAKNIQNFFLKSSPQRKKELLDYIDTYKQQGKSWKYTSVLKHIDAGKYIKTFFAGNGDKIDLYKHENFEICSINQIANDEYSGNLKQAYYDYIDKIFRTTNAQTSICTKVIEETKIFDNTGIFSIEYIPIKGKNSGTVIRSYYKNDNLIAWLKDVTIINKNDISKVDNIGNIWDDIQYNNLTKEGNVQFQNGKKPEFLISRILEMCTSPNDLVLDSFLGSGTIAAVAHKMGRRWIGIEMGEHVYTHCKVRLDKVISGEDHGGISKAVNWQGGGGYTFYKLAPTLINMDSFGQPIINEAYNPDMLSAAVALHEGFTYRPDAALFWKQSVSSEKSYLFVTTRHVTAAYLQSIQNTMQEGEYLTIACTSFDSAAAKEYPAITVKKIPQMLLEKCEFGKTGYSLNIVHPPVYKEDEDS
;
A
#
# COMPACT_ATOMS: atom_id res chain seq x y z
N MET A 1 -3.77 -0.93 -0.38
CA MET A 1 -4.14 -0.33 0.92
C MET A 1 -3.02 -0.53 1.93
N TYR A 2 -2.82 0.41 2.82
CA TYR A 2 -1.99 0.24 4.01
C TYR A 2 -2.78 0.80 5.19
N ILE A 3 -2.79 0.08 6.30
CA ILE A 3 -3.43 0.50 7.54
C ILE A 3 -2.55 0.22 8.74
N ASP A 4 -2.67 1.09 9.75
CA ASP A 4 -1.94 1.04 11.01
C ASP A 4 -2.97 1.12 12.15
N PRO A 5 -3.72 0.02 12.42
CA PRO A 5 -4.77 0.03 13.44
C PRO A 5 -4.15 0.12 14.85
N PRO A 6 -4.96 0.44 15.89
CA PRO A 6 -4.50 0.37 17.28
C PRO A 6 -3.90 -1.00 17.62
N TYR A 7 -2.72 -1.02 18.26
CA TYR A 7 -1.95 -2.26 18.50
C TYR A 7 -2.40 -3.04 19.73
N ASN A 8 -3.28 -2.49 20.53
CA ASN A 8 -3.78 -3.09 21.77
C ASN A 8 -2.66 -3.40 22.80
N THR A 9 -1.75 -2.45 22.97
CA THR A 9 -0.56 -2.62 23.82
C THR A 9 -0.82 -2.37 25.30
N GLY A 10 -2.00 -1.87 25.65
CA GLY A 10 -2.31 -1.38 27.00
C GLY A 10 -1.60 -0.09 27.37
N ALA A 11 -0.89 0.55 26.42
CA ALA A 11 -0.27 1.84 26.62
C ALA A 11 -1.31 2.96 26.50
N ALA A 12 -1.21 3.98 27.34
CA ALA A 12 -2.08 5.15 27.23
C ALA A 12 -1.70 5.96 25.98
N PHE A 13 -2.41 5.76 24.91
CA PHE A 13 -2.36 6.61 23.73
C PHE A 13 -3.39 7.73 23.85
N GLU A 14 -2.98 8.96 23.61
CA GLU A 14 -3.83 10.15 23.77
C GLU A 14 -5.05 10.13 22.82
N HIS A 15 -4.99 9.35 21.74
CA HIS A 15 -5.96 9.40 20.65
C HIS A 15 -6.70 8.07 20.39
N TYR A 16 -6.32 6.96 21.03
CA TYR A 16 -6.90 5.64 20.79
C TYR A 16 -7.09 4.86 22.08
N ASP A 17 -8.20 4.13 22.18
CA ASP A 17 -8.41 3.15 23.24
C ASP A 17 -7.60 1.88 22.91
N ASP A 18 -6.50 1.68 23.63
CA ASP A 18 -5.48 0.65 23.35
C ASP A 18 -5.41 -0.42 24.46
N ASN A 19 -6.49 -0.61 25.20
CA ASN A 19 -6.58 -1.62 26.26
C ASN A 19 -7.88 -2.42 26.15
N LEU A 20 -8.04 -3.09 25.00
CA LEU A 20 -9.20 -3.95 24.73
C LEU A 20 -8.85 -5.41 24.99
N GLU A 21 -9.82 -6.20 25.38
CA GLU A 21 -9.68 -7.65 25.33
C GLU A 21 -9.47 -8.13 23.88
N HIS A 22 -8.62 -9.14 23.66
CA HIS A 22 -8.29 -9.66 22.31
C HIS A 22 -9.54 -9.98 21.47
N SER A 23 -10.55 -10.58 22.08
CA SER A 23 -11.82 -10.89 21.40
C SER A 23 -12.56 -9.64 20.92
N THR A 24 -12.54 -8.58 21.72
CA THR A 24 -13.14 -7.28 21.40
C THR A 24 -12.36 -6.60 20.26
N TRP A 25 -11.03 -6.62 20.33
CA TRP A 25 -10.18 -6.07 19.28
C TRP A 25 -10.39 -6.80 17.94
N VAL A 26 -10.42 -8.14 17.94
CA VAL A 26 -10.70 -8.95 16.74
C VAL A 26 -12.09 -8.63 16.18
N SER A 27 -13.09 -8.49 17.05
CA SER A 27 -14.46 -8.15 16.67
C SER A 27 -14.58 -6.75 16.05
N LEU A 28 -13.76 -5.81 16.52
CA LEU A 28 -13.63 -4.48 15.95
C LEU A 28 -12.98 -4.52 14.56
N MET A 29 -11.96 -5.35 14.38
CA MET A 29 -11.18 -5.40 13.14
C MET A 29 -11.88 -6.19 12.02
N LYS A 30 -12.59 -7.27 12.33
CA LYS A 30 -13.18 -8.17 11.32
C LYS A 30 -14.06 -7.46 10.31
N PRO A 31 -15.12 -6.72 10.68
CA PRO A 31 -16.00 -6.06 9.72
C PRO A 31 -15.28 -4.97 8.91
N ARG A 32 -14.28 -4.31 9.49
CA ARG A 32 -13.44 -3.34 8.79
C ARG A 32 -12.61 -3.99 7.69
N LEU A 33 -11.97 -5.10 8.00
CA LEU A 33 -11.17 -5.88 7.04
C LEU A 33 -12.04 -6.46 5.92
N GLU A 34 -13.26 -6.92 6.21
CA GLU A 34 -14.24 -7.39 5.22
C GLU A 34 -14.63 -6.27 4.24
N ILE A 35 -14.92 -5.06 4.75
CA ILE A 35 -15.20 -3.88 3.92
C ILE A 35 -13.98 -3.54 3.07
N LEU A 36 -12.80 -3.46 3.67
CA LEU A 36 -11.55 -3.14 2.96
C LEU A 36 -11.26 -4.16 1.85
N ARG A 37 -11.49 -5.46 2.11
CA ARG A 37 -11.36 -6.48 1.06
C ARG A 37 -12.32 -6.26 -0.09
N ASN A 38 -13.57 -5.87 0.18
CA ASN A 38 -14.58 -5.61 -0.86
C ASN A 38 -14.20 -4.38 -1.71
N LEU A 39 -13.58 -3.36 -1.09
CA LEU A 39 -13.12 -2.15 -1.78
C LEU A 39 -11.83 -2.34 -2.60
N LEU A 40 -11.06 -3.41 -2.36
CA LEU A 40 -9.85 -3.69 -3.14
C LEU A 40 -10.19 -4.08 -4.58
N SER A 41 -9.40 -3.58 -5.54
CA SER A 41 -9.36 -4.09 -6.91
C SER A 41 -8.85 -5.53 -6.94
N GLU A 42 -9.14 -6.28 -8.00
CA GLU A 42 -8.74 -7.70 -8.12
C GLU A 42 -7.22 -7.91 -8.12
N ASP A 43 -6.45 -6.93 -8.57
CA ASP A 43 -4.99 -6.89 -8.54
C ASP A 43 -4.43 -6.14 -7.31
N GLY A 44 -5.32 -5.66 -6.45
CA GLY A 44 -4.99 -4.86 -5.28
C GLY A 44 -4.41 -5.68 -4.12
N SER A 45 -3.79 -4.97 -3.19
CA SER A 45 -3.20 -5.55 -1.99
C SER A 45 -3.45 -4.72 -0.74
N ILE A 46 -3.36 -5.38 0.41
CA ILE A 46 -3.45 -4.75 1.71
C ILE A 46 -2.23 -5.11 2.56
N LEU A 47 -1.68 -4.11 3.22
CA LEU A 47 -0.62 -4.24 4.20
C LEU A 47 -1.14 -3.71 5.53
N VAL A 48 -1.07 -4.52 6.57
CA VAL A 48 -1.54 -4.18 7.93
C VAL A 48 -0.36 -4.23 8.86
N GLN A 49 0.00 -3.09 9.42
CA GLN A 49 1.09 -3.00 10.40
C GLN A 49 0.57 -3.29 11.79
N ILE A 50 1.34 -4.03 12.59
CA ILE A 50 0.99 -4.45 13.94
C ILE A 50 2.27 -4.79 14.73
N ASP A 51 2.20 -4.75 16.05
CA ASP A 51 3.24 -5.28 16.92
C ASP A 51 3.04 -6.76 17.26
N ALA A 52 3.81 -7.29 18.21
CA ALA A 52 3.77 -8.68 18.60
C ALA A 52 2.48 -9.07 19.36
N ASN A 53 1.79 -8.10 20.03
CA ASN A 53 0.65 -8.40 20.89
C ASN A 53 -0.51 -9.03 20.11
N GLU A 54 -0.92 -8.40 19.01
CA GLU A 54 -2.06 -8.88 18.21
C GLU A 54 -1.65 -9.60 16.91
N LEU A 55 -0.37 -9.79 16.64
CA LEU A 55 0.12 -10.43 15.41
C LEU A 55 -0.54 -11.79 15.13
N GLY A 56 -0.62 -12.64 16.15
CA GLY A 56 -1.19 -13.98 16.01
C GLY A 56 -2.68 -13.95 15.68
N HIS A 57 -3.43 -13.14 16.40
CA HIS A 57 -4.88 -12.97 16.21
C HIS A 57 -5.18 -12.32 14.85
N LEU A 58 -4.46 -11.27 14.51
CA LEU A 58 -4.59 -10.60 13.22
C LEU A 58 -4.26 -11.53 12.05
N LYS A 59 -3.21 -12.37 12.19
CA LYS A 59 -2.84 -13.32 11.12
C LYS A 59 -3.95 -14.32 10.84
N ILE A 60 -4.58 -14.87 11.89
CA ILE A 60 -5.71 -15.80 11.75
C ILE A 60 -6.90 -15.09 11.12
N LEU A 61 -7.24 -13.89 11.59
CA LEU A 61 -8.33 -13.10 11.06
C LEU A 61 -8.11 -12.74 9.58
N MET A 62 -6.88 -12.34 9.20
CA MET A 62 -6.54 -12.05 7.82
C MET A 62 -6.61 -13.30 6.91
N ASP A 63 -6.22 -14.49 7.43
CA ASP A 63 -6.38 -15.76 6.71
C ASP A 63 -7.85 -16.10 6.46
N GLU A 64 -8.74 -15.77 7.41
CA GLU A 64 -10.18 -15.95 7.26
C GLU A 64 -10.76 -14.97 6.23
N VAL A 65 -10.49 -13.68 6.39
CA VAL A 65 -11.08 -12.62 5.56
C VAL A 65 -10.50 -12.61 4.15
N PHE A 66 -9.18 -12.66 3.99
CA PHE A 66 -8.49 -12.55 2.69
C PHE A 66 -8.18 -13.90 2.06
N TYR A 67 -8.39 -14.99 2.78
CA TYR A 67 -8.01 -16.38 2.47
C TYR A 67 -6.50 -16.60 2.49
N ARG A 68 -6.07 -17.66 3.16
CA ARG A 68 -4.65 -18.05 3.31
C ARG A 68 -3.90 -18.15 1.98
N ARG A 69 -4.57 -18.57 0.91
CA ARG A 69 -3.97 -18.65 -0.43
C ARG A 69 -3.51 -17.32 -1.01
N ASN A 70 -4.05 -16.21 -0.51
CA ASN A 70 -3.74 -14.85 -0.94
C ASN A 70 -2.69 -14.17 -0.05
N PHE A 71 -2.14 -14.90 0.91
CA PHE A 71 -1.03 -14.43 1.73
C PHE A 71 0.22 -14.24 0.88
N VAL A 72 0.82 -13.05 0.93
CA VAL A 72 2.05 -12.72 0.20
C VAL A 72 3.27 -12.90 1.11
N ASN A 73 3.31 -12.17 2.25
CA ASN A 73 4.45 -12.24 3.18
C ASN A 73 4.13 -11.64 4.56
N ILE A 74 5.06 -11.86 5.50
CA ILE A 74 5.21 -11.05 6.71
C ILE A 74 6.50 -10.25 6.55
N ILE A 75 6.43 -8.94 6.72
CA ILE A 75 7.58 -8.06 6.69
C ILE A 75 7.91 -7.67 8.13
N CYS A 76 9.15 -7.88 8.55
CA CYS A 76 9.66 -7.47 9.85
C CYS A 76 10.35 -6.11 9.71
N VAL A 77 9.87 -5.10 10.41
CA VAL A 77 10.41 -3.73 10.39
C VAL A 77 11.09 -3.46 11.72
N LYS A 78 12.37 -3.13 11.69
CA LYS A 78 13.09 -2.72 12.89
C LYS A 78 12.70 -1.28 13.26
N THR A 79 12.08 -1.09 14.42
CA THR A 79 11.54 0.20 14.89
C THR A 79 12.36 0.86 15.97
N LYS A 80 13.10 0.07 16.77
CA LYS A 80 13.88 0.57 17.90
C LYS A 80 15.35 0.19 17.72
N LEU A 81 16.25 1.14 17.96
CA LEU A 81 17.66 0.85 18.18
C LEU A 81 17.80 0.25 19.60
N ALA A 82 18.68 -0.72 19.77
CA ALA A 82 19.01 -1.26 21.08
C ALA A 82 19.42 -0.10 22.00
N GLY A 83 18.57 0.28 22.91
CA GLY A 83 18.73 1.47 23.77
C GLY A 83 18.67 1.15 25.27
N VAL A 84 19.12 2.08 26.05
CA VAL A 84 19.56 2.00 27.45
C VAL A 84 18.42 1.89 28.48
N SER A 85 17.17 1.62 28.15
CA SER A 85 16.16 1.52 29.20
C SER A 85 15.22 0.34 28.96
N GLY A 86 15.35 -0.66 29.76
CA GLY A 86 14.39 -1.76 29.82
C GLY A 86 13.96 -2.01 31.27
N SER A 87 12.73 -1.70 31.59
CA SER A 87 12.04 -2.16 32.77
C SER A 87 11.88 -3.69 32.84
N ASN A 88 12.20 -4.41 31.74
CA ASN A 88 12.04 -5.85 31.58
C ASN A 88 13.34 -6.65 31.66
N LEU A 89 14.42 -6.07 32.15
CA LEU A 89 15.71 -6.75 32.33
C LEU A 89 15.53 -8.05 33.16
N GLY A 90 15.69 -9.19 32.47
CA GLY A 90 15.69 -10.52 33.06
C GLY A 90 14.42 -11.36 32.92
N LYS A 91 13.31 -10.81 32.36
CA LYS A 91 12.07 -11.58 32.15
C LYS A 91 11.71 -11.80 30.68
N SER A 92 12.07 -10.86 29.78
CA SER A 92 11.78 -10.99 28.35
C SER A 92 12.88 -10.34 27.51
N LEU A 93 12.88 -10.65 26.20
CA LEU A 93 13.68 -9.92 25.22
C LEU A 93 13.01 -8.57 24.92
N GLN A 94 13.81 -7.57 24.56
CA GLN A 94 13.31 -6.27 24.16
C GLN A 94 12.64 -6.35 22.78
N ASP A 95 11.42 -5.80 22.66
CA ASP A 95 10.72 -5.69 21.38
C ASP A 95 11.33 -4.58 20.54
N ASN A 96 12.00 -4.97 19.47
CA ASN A 96 12.71 -4.08 18.55
C ASN A 96 12.10 -4.02 17.16
N ILE A 97 11.03 -4.81 16.92
CA ILE A 97 10.43 -4.96 15.60
C ILE A 97 8.92 -4.78 15.66
N GLU A 98 8.37 -4.34 14.55
CA GLU A 98 6.95 -4.41 14.22
C GLU A 98 6.79 -5.27 12.96
N PHE A 99 5.57 -5.72 12.71
CA PHE A 99 5.25 -6.62 11.62
C PHE A 99 4.28 -5.96 10.65
N ILE A 100 4.43 -6.27 9.36
CA ILE A 100 3.44 -5.90 8.35
C ILE A 100 2.92 -7.19 7.72
N LEU A 101 1.66 -7.49 7.93
CA LEU A 101 0.97 -8.59 7.26
C LEU A 101 0.57 -8.15 5.86
N PHE A 102 1.03 -8.88 4.86
CA PHE A 102 0.85 -8.54 3.45
C PHE A 102 -0.02 -9.58 2.73
N TYR A 103 -1.16 -9.14 2.22
CA TYR A 103 -2.11 -9.95 1.46
C TYR A 103 -2.47 -9.30 0.14
N ALA A 104 -2.68 -10.11 -0.89
CA ALA A 104 -3.34 -9.71 -2.11
C ALA A 104 -4.85 -9.95 -2.02
N LYS A 105 -5.69 -9.27 -2.79
CA LYS A 105 -7.08 -9.68 -2.97
C LYS A 105 -7.16 -11.00 -3.72
N ASN A 106 -6.40 -11.12 -4.81
CA ASN A 106 -6.23 -12.35 -5.58
C ASN A 106 -4.76 -12.49 -5.99
N ILE A 107 -4.07 -13.47 -5.43
CA ILE A 107 -2.63 -13.69 -5.67
C ILE A 107 -2.30 -13.99 -7.13
N GLN A 108 -3.24 -14.52 -7.91
CA GLN A 108 -3.03 -14.82 -9.32
C GLN A 108 -2.97 -13.54 -10.18
N ASN A 109 -3.62 -12.48 -9.73
CA ASN A 109 -3.70 -11.20 -10.43
C ASN A 109 -2.70 -10.16 -9.86
N PHE A 110 -2.14 -10.44 -8.69
CA PHE A 110 -1.23 -9.55 -8.01
C PHE A 110 0.21 -9.72 -8.49
N PHE A 111 0.89 -8.59 -8.76
CA PHE A 111 2.32 -8.56 -9.09
C PHE A 111 2.99 -7.40 -8.37
N LEU A 112 4.14 -7.67 -7.75
CA LEU A 112 4.98 -6.61 -7.22
C LEU A 112 5.48 -5.71 -8.37
N LYS A 113 5.30 -4.40 -8.23
CA LYS A 113 5.79 -3.40 -9.20
C LYS A 113 7.30 -3.22 -9.11
N SER A 114 7.86 -3.34 -7.90
CA SER A 114 9.29 -3.33 -7.64
C SER A 114 9.63 -4.25 -6.47
N SER A 115 10.88 -4.71 -6.42
CA SER A 115 11.42 -5.37 -5.23
C SER A 115 12.19 -4.35 -4.40
N PRO A 116 12.00 -4.28 -3.10
CA PRO A 116 12.73 -3.32 -2.26
C PRO A 116 14.22 -3.61 -2.28
N GLN A 117 15.01 -2.57 -2.51
CA GLN A 117 16.45 -2.66 -2.70
C GLN A 117 17.18 -1.69 -1.77
N ARG A 118 18.34 -2.14 -1.28
CA ARG A 118 19.32 -1.30 -0.62
C ARG A 118 20.42 -0.95 -1.61
N LYS A 119 20.70 0.34 -1.76
CA LYS A 119 21.77 0.85 -2.62
C LYS A 119 22.85 1.45 -1.73
N LYS A 120 24.10 1.11 -1.99
CA LYS A 120 25.26 1.67 -1.34
C LYS A 120 26.36 1.89 -2.37
N GLU A 121 27.12 2.98 -2.26
CA GLU A 121 28.30 3.20 -3.12
C GLU A 121 29.23 1.98 -3.05
N LEU A 122 29.77 1.54 -4.18
CA LEU A 122 30.44 0.25 -4.31
C LEU A 122 31.66 0.12 -3.40
N LEU A 123 32.53 1.15 -3.35
CA LEU A 123 33.74 1.07 -2.54
C LEU A 123 33.43 1.12 -1.04
N ASP A 124 32.48 1.97 -0.62
CA ASP A 124 31.97 1.99 0.75
C ASP A 124 31.34 0.67 1.16
N TYR A 125 30.65 0.00 0.21
CA TYR A 125 30.09 -1.33 0.43
C TYR A 125 31.21 -2.35 0.65
N ILE A 126 32.24 -2.35 -0.21
CA ILE A 126 33.40 -3.26 -0.14
C ILE A 126 34.12 -3.09 1.21
N ASP A 127 34.36 -1.85 1.63
CA ASP A 127 35.06 -1.54 2.89
C ASP A 127 34.25 -2.00 4.10
N THR A 128 32.95 -1.70 4.13
CA THR A 128 32.05 -2.18 5.19
C THR A 128 32.02 -3.71 5.25
N TYR A 129 32.00 -4.37 4.09
CA TYR A 129 31.95 -5.82 3.99
C TYR A 129 33.24 -6.46 4.56
N LYS A 130 34.40 -5.86 4.25
CA LYS A 130 35.71 -6.27 4.81
C LYS A 130 35.82 -6.02 6.31
N GLN A 131 35.33 -4.86 6.81
CA GLN A 131 35.30 -4.56 8.25
C GLN A 131 34.46 -5.56 9.04
N GLN A 132 33.44 -6.17 8.42
CA GLN A 132 32.65 -7.25 9.02
C GLN A 132 33.36 -8.62 8.96
N GLY A 133 34.64 -8.69 8.56
CA GLY A 133 35.39 -9.94 8.42
C GLY A 133 34.98 -10.79 7.20
N LYS A 134 34.22 -10.23 6.26
CA LYS A 134 33.75 -10.93 5.08
C LYS A 134 34.67 -10.68 3.89
N SER A 135 34.82 -11.69 3.01
CA SER A 135 35.68 -11.61 1.82
C SER A 135 34.89 -11.11 0.62
N TRP A 136 35.31 -10.00 0.03
CA TRP A 136 34.77 -9.52 -1.24
C TRP A 136 35.20 -10.43 -2.39
N LYS A 137 34.25 -10.91 -3.18
CA LYS A 137 34.50 -11.97 -4.18
C LYS A 137 34.53 -11.47 -5.63
N TYR A 138 34.04 -10.26 -5.94
CA TYR A 138 34.09 -9.70 -7.28
C TYR A 138 35.46 -9.03 -7.53
N THR A 139 36.45 -9.85 -7.74
CA THR A 139 37.87 -9.45 -7.89
C THR A 139 38.50 -9.88 -9.19
N SER A 140 37.84 -10.73 -9.97
CA SER A 140 38.32 -11.25 -11.26
C SER A 140 37.66 -10.48 -12.41
N VAL A 141 38.47 -10.20 -13.44
CA VAL A 141 38.02 -9.50 -14.66
C VAL A 141 38.28 -10.42 -15.85
N LEU A 142 37.27 -10.69 -16.63
CA LEU A 142 37.38 -11.40 -17.91
C LEU A 142 37.72 -10.38 -19.00
N LYS A 143 39.03 -10.10 -19.20
CA LYS A 143 39.50 -9.03 -20.07
C LYS A 143 39.25 -9.35 -21.54
N HIS A 144 39.48 -10.58 -21.92
CA HIS A 144 39.22 -11.12 -23.25
C HIS A 144 38.63 -12.52 -23.17
N ILE A 145 37.78 -12.86 -24.15
CA ILE A 145 37.25 -14.21 -24.39
C ILE A 145 36.92 -14.35 -25.87
N ASP A 146 37.24 -15.51 -26.44
CA ASP A 146 36.92 -15.85 -27.83
C ASP A 146 35.40 -16.10 -28.02
N ALA A 147 34.99 -16.30 -29.28
CA ALA A 147 33.58 -16.55 -29.63
C ALA A 147 33.06 -17.90 -29.07
N GLY A 148 33.95 -18.78 -28.69
CA GLY A 148 33.64 -20.14 -28.24
C GLY A 148 33.38 -21.12 -29.37
N LYS A 149 33.91 -22.34 -29.21
CA LYS A 149 33.69 -23.45 -30.14
C LYS A 149 32.43 -24.21 -29.72
N TYR A 150 31.45 -24.32 -30.59
CA TYR A 150 30.27 -25.16 -30.37
C TYR A 150 30.66 -26.60 -30.08
N ILE A 151 30.09 -27.18 -29.03
CA ILE A 151 30.32 -28.56 -28.62
C ILE A 151 29.13 -29.43 -28.97
N LYS A 152 27.96 -29.11 -28.40
CA LYS A 152 26.72 -29.87 -28.58
C LYS A 152 25.51 -29.11 -28.08
N THR A 153 24.36 -29.66 -28.44
CA THR A 153 23.06 -29.25 -27.88
C THR A 153 22.54 -30.31 -26.92
N PHE A 154 21.97 -29.88 -25.80
CA PHE A 154 21.22 -30.74 -24.88
C PHE A 154 19.93 -30.09 -24.42
N PHE A 155 19.09 -30.81 -23.68
CA PHE A 155 17.82 -30.29 -23.19
C PHE A 155 17.83 -30.23 -21.67
N ALA A 156 17.36 -29.11 -21.11
CA ALA A 156 17.10 -28.98 -19.68
C ALA A 156 15.84 -29.77 -19.27
N GLY A 157 15.69 -30.02 -17.97
CA GLY A 157 14.53 -30.76 -17.44
C GLY A 157 13.17 -30.12 -17.71
N ASN A 158 13.14 -28.82 -18.01
CA ASN A 158 11.94 -28.06 -18.39
C ASN A 158 11.69 -28.03 -19.91
N GLY A 159 12.52 -28.68 -20.71
CA GLY A 159 12.44 -28.76 -22.18
C GLY A 159 13.16 -27.63 -22.92
N ASP A 160 13.84 -26.69 -22.23
CA ASP A 160 14.65 -25.67 -22.90
C ASP A 160 15.80 -26.31 -23.67
N LYS A 161 15.96 -25.92 -24.94
CA LYS A 161 17.07 -26.30 -25.79
C LYS A 161 18.29 -25.45 -25.44
N ILE A 162 19.42 -26.08 -25.09
CA ILE A 162 20.64 -25.43 -24.63
C ILE A 162 21.79 -25.79 -25.53
N ASP A 163 22.46 -24.80 -26.11
CA ASP A 163 23.67 -24.96 -26.90
C ASP A 163 24.89 -24.69 -26.03
N LEU A 164 25.87 -25.63 -26.02
CA LEU A 164 27.08 -25.59 -25.21
C LEU A 164 28.29 -25.23 -26.08
N TYR A 165 29.10 -24.29 -25.57
CA TYR A 165 30.34 -23.82 -26.22
C TYR A 165 31.51 -23.94 -25.25
N LYS A 166 32.71 -24.20 -25.77
CA LYS A 166 33.99 -24.20 -25.05
C LYS A 166 34.82 -23.01 -25.53
N HIS A 167 35.42 -22.28 -24.60
CA HIS A 167 36.34 -21.18 -24.84
C HIS A 167 37.76 -21.60 -24.47
N GLU A 168 38.70 -21.50 -25.43
CA GLU A 168 40.09 -21.90 -25.25
C GLU A 168 41.03 -20.69 -25.16
N ASN A 169 40.63 -19.55 -25.72
CA ASN A 169 41.42 -18.32 -25.68
C ASN A 169 40.70 -17.26 -24.85
N PHE A 170 41.12 -17.09 -23.61
CA PHE A 170 40.60 -16.10 -22.69
C PHE A 170 41.69 -15.54 -21.78
N GLU A 171 41.50 -14.32 -21.30
CA GLU A 171 42.39 -13.64 -20.36
C GLU A 171 41.63 -13.21 -19.12
N ILE A 172 42.11 -13.63 -17.94
CA ILE A 172 41.58 -13.24 -16.65
C ILE A 172 42.66 -12.56 -15.84
N CYS A 173 42.36 -11.33 -15.38
CA CYS A 173 43.23 -10.55 -14.52
C CYS A 173 42.53 -10.26 -13.19
N SER A 174 43.25 -9.83 -12.15
CA SER A 174 42.63 -9.29 -10.98
C SER A 174 42.30 -7.81 -11.20
N ILE A 175 41.22 -7.31 -10.60
CA ILE A 175 40.83 -5.87 -10.68
C ILE A 175 41.92 -4.96 -10.06
N ASN A 176 42.63 -5.44 -9.04
CA ASN A 176 43.72 -4.71 -8.42
C ASN A 176 44.94 -4.60 -9.38
N GLN A 177 45.24 -5.64 -10.14
CA GLN A 177 46.28 -5.60 -11.14
C GLN A 177 45.94 -4.59 -12.25
N ILE A 178 44.72 -4.64 -12.77
CA ILE A 178 44.23 -3.64 -13.76
C ILE A 178 44.28 -2.21 -13.20
N ALA A 179 43.88 -2.00 -11.95
CA ALA A 179 43.95 -0.68 -11.33
C ALA A 179 45.39 -0.17 -11.28
N ASN A 180 46.35 -1.01 -10.94
CA ASN A 180 47.79 -0.63 -10.90
C ASN A 180 48.37 -0.39 -12.30
N ASP A 181 48.09 -1.29 -13.26
CA ASP A 181 48.71 -1.27 -14.56
C ASP A 181 48.14 -0.20 -15.50
N GLU A 182 46.82 0.03 -15.43
CA GLU A 182 46.10 0.92 -16.37
C GLU A 182 45.63 2.24 -15.77
N TYR A 183 45.46 2.30 -14.44
CA TYR A 183 44.83 3.44 -13.74
C TYR A 183 45.68 4.03 -12.60
N SER A 184 46.98 3.73 -12.56
CA SER A 184 47.91 4.26 -11.53
C SER A 184 47.40 4.01 -10.09
N GLY A 185 46.78 2.89 -9.85
CA GLY A 185 46.21 2.51 -8.53
C GLY A 185 44.78 3.01 -8.27
N ASN A 186 44.15 3.71 -9.22
CA ASN A 186 42.75 4.20 -9.05
C ASN A 186 41.74 3.05 -9.22
N LEU A 187 41.44 2.41 -8.10
CA LEU A 187 40.52 1.27 -8.04
C LEU A 187 39.08 1.64 -8.44
N LYS A 188 38.62 2.87 -8.11
CA LYS A 188 37.27 3.34 -8.48
C LYS A 188 37.09 3.38 -9.97
N GLN A 189 38.07 3.93 -10.69
CA GLN A 189 38.03 4.03 -12.15
C GLN A 189 38.12 2.64 -12.79
N ALA A 190 38.97 1.75 -12.27
CA ALA A 190 39.05 0.38 -12.75
C ALA A 190 37.72 -0.39 -12.61
N TYR A 191 37.02 -0.25 -11.46
CA TYR A 191 35.68 -0.82 -11.29
C TYR A 191 34.67 -0.23 -12.26
N TYR A 192 34.75 1.09 -12.53
CA TYR A 192 33.83 1.77 -13.42
C TYR A 192 33.99 1.28 -14.88
N ASP A 193 35.20 1.24 -15.40
CA ASP A 193 35.47 0.93 -16.81
C ASP A 193 35.34 -0.57 -17.11
N TYR A 194 35.53 -1.43 -16.10
CA TYR A 194 35.43 -2.90 -16.25
C TYR A 194 34.19 -3.52 -15.62
N ILE A 195 33.19 -2.74 -15.24
CA ILE A 195 31.99 -3.21 -14.50
C ILE A 195 31.26 -4.38 -15.17
N ASP A 196 31.21 -4.40 -16.50
CA ASP A 196 30.57 -5.44 -17.31
C ASP A 196 31.40 -6.71 -17.46
N LYS A 197 32.69 -6.65 -17.08
CA LYS A 197 33.67 -7.74 -17.18
C LYS A 197 34.12 -8.31 -15.84
N ILE A 198 33.78 -7.61 -14.73
CA ILE A 198 34.10 -8.07 -13.38
C ILE A 198 33.13 -9.17 -12.97
N PHE A 199 33.68 -10.26 -12.45
CA PHE A 199 32.90 -11.41 -12.05
C PHE A 199 33.38 -12.09 -10.77
N ARG A 200 32.53 -12.93 -10.23
CA ARG A 200 32.85 -13.97 -9.27
C ARG A 200 32.32 -15.32 -9.77
N THR A 201 32.86 -16.40 -9.29
CA THR A 201 32.27 -17.73 -9.47
C THR A 201 31.33 -18.06 -8.31
N THR A 202 30.27 -18.80 -8.60
CA THR A 202 29.30 -19.25 -7.60
C THR A 202 28.81 -20.65 -7.93
N ASN A 203 28.67 -21.49 -6.91
CA ASN A 203 28.04 -22.79 -7.04
C ASN A 203 26.51 -22.61 -7.03
N ALA A 204 25.92 -22.44 -8.20
CA ALA A 204 24.48 -22.27 -8.34
C ALA A 204 23.80 -23.64 -8.42
N GLN A 205 22.96 -23.95 -7.43
CA GLN A 205 22.20 -25.21 -7.39
C GLN A 205 20.90 -25.07 -8.20
N THR A 206 21.03 -24.99 -9.53
CA THR A 206 19.90 -25.01 -10.46
C THR A 206 19.95 -26.25 -11.35
N SER A 207 18.80 -26.69 -11.85
CA SER A 207 18.71 -27.83 -12.77
C SER A 207 19.59 -27.65 -14.03
N ILE A 208 19.67 -26.42 -14.55
CA ILE A 208 20.54 -26.08 -15.68
C ILE A 208 22.00 -26.20 -15.29
N CYS A 209 22.44 -25.65 -14.15
CA CYS A 209 23.83 -25.77 -13.69
C CYS A 209 24.24 -27.21 -13.48
N THR A 210 23.40 -28.02 -12.84
CA THR A 210 23.66 -29.45 -12.65
C THR A 210 23.89 -30.15 -14.00
N LYS A 211 23.01 -29.85 -14.96
CA LYS A 211 23.11 -30.44 -16.29
C LYS A 211 24.37 -29.99 -17.04
N VAL A 212 24.72 -28.71 -16.98
CA VAL A 212 25.96 -28.17 -17.56
C VAL A 212 27.19 -28.88 -16.98
N ILE A 213 27.24 -29.03 -15.65
CA ILE A 213 28.34 -29.73 -14.96
C ILE A 213 28.46 -31.19 -15.45
N GLU A 214 27.32 -31.89 -15.57
CA GLU A 214 27.32 -33.27 -16.13
C GLU A 214 27.87 -33.31 -17.54
N GLU A 215 27.49 -32.37 -18.40
CA GLU A 215 27.88 -32.33 -19.81
C GLU A 215 29.32 -31.83 -20.03
N THR A 216 29.88 -31.07 -19.08
CA THR A 216 31.29 -30.57 -19.16
C THR A 216 32.31 -31.48 -18.54
N LYS A 217 31.93 -32.43 -17.67
CA LYS A 217 32.85 -33.41 -17.03
C LYS A 217 33.76 -34.17 -18.01
N ILE A 218 33.30 -34.40 -19.25
CA ILE A 218 34.03 -35.13 -20.29
C ILE A 218 35.26 -34.33 -20.76
N PHE A 219 35.33 -33.04 -20.49
CA PHE A 219 36.38 -32.13 -21.00
C PHE A 219 37.40 -31.71 -19.94
N ASP A 220 37.62 -32.50 -18.89
CA ASP A 220 38.53 -32.21 -17.75
C ASP A 220 38.28 -30.89 -17.03
N ASN A 221 37.14 -30.30 -17.21
CA ASN A 221 36.70 -29.03 -16.60
C ASN A 221 37.70 -27.86 -16.73
N THR A 222 38.68 -27.96 -17.65
CA THR A 222 39.64 -26.90 -17.91
C THR A 222 39.10 -25.90 -18.91
N GLY A 223 39.18 -24.60 -18.58
CA GLY A 223 38.73 -23.54 -19.45
C GLY A 223 37.41 -22.87 -18.99
N ILE A 224 36.85 -22.11 -19.91
CA ILE A 224 35.52 -21.48 -19.73
C ILE A 224 34.56 -22.16 -20.69
N PHE A 225 33.38 -22.47 -20.18
CA PHE A 225 32.25 -22.92 -20.97
C PHE A 225 31.18 -21.85 -21.00
N SER A 226 30.43 -21.73 -22.09
CA SER A 226 29.22 -20.96 -22.12
C SER A 226 28.04 -21.75 -22.66
N ILE A 227 26.85 -21.40 -22.23
CA ILE A 227 25.60 -21.92 -22.75
C ILE A 227 24.77 -20.79 -23.35
N GLU A 228 24.06 -21.10 -24.41
CA GLU A 228 23.02 -20.23 -24.98
C GLU A 228 21.70 -20.97 -24.99
N TYR A 229 20.65 -20.30 -24.56
CA TYR A 229 19.28 -20.83 -24.62
C TYR A 229 18.24 -19.70 -24.58
N ILE A 230 17.01 -20.05 -25.02
CA ILE A 230 15.85 -19.16 -24.95
C ILE A 230 14.88 -19.80 -23.96
N PRO A 231 14.66 -19.19 -22.77
CA PRO A 231 13.69 -19.71 -21.80
C PRO A 231 12.27 -19.74 -22.36
N ILE A 232 11.58 -20.87 -22.18
CA ILE A 232 10.17 -21.03 -22.58
C ILE A 232 9.23 -20.29 -21.60
N LYS A 233 9.65 -20.12 -20.34
CA LYS A 233 8.86 -19.52 -19.26
C LYS A 233 9.68 -18.54 -18.43
N GLY A 234 8.99 -17.62 -17.73
CA GLY A 234 9.59 -16.66 -16.80
C GLY A 234 9.87 -15.29 -17.41
N LYS A 235 10.50 -14.42 -16.62
CA LYS A 235 10.77 -13.00 -16.95
C LYS A 235 11.53 -12.80 -18.27
N ASN A 236 12.42 -13.74 -18.61
CA ASN A 236 13.29 -13.66 -19.79
C ASN A 236 12.79 -14.57 -20.93
N SER A 237 11.55 -15.03 -20.91
CA SER A 237 10.98 -15.87 -21.97
C SER A 237 11.09 -15.17 -23.33
N GLY A 238 11.55 -15.92 -24.34
CA GLY A 238 11.76 -15.41 -25.70
C GLY A 238 13.05 -14.62 -25.92
N THR A 239 13.89 -14.42 -24.88
CA THR A 239 15.17 -13.70 -25.00
C THR A 239 16.33 -14.68 -24.95
N VAL A 240 17.35 -14.50 -25.81
CA VAL A 240 18.57 -15.32 -25.78
C VAL A 240 19.34 -15.00 -24.50
N ILE A 241 19.58 -16.02 -23.68
CA ILE A 241 20.43 -15.92 -22.48
C ILE A 241 21.75 -16.65 -22.77
N ARG A 242 22.87 -15.96 -22.49
CA ARG A 242 24.20 -16.54 -22.45
C ARG A 242 24.75 -16.54 -21.03
N SER A 243 25.11 -17.72 -20.52
CA SER A 243 25.70 -17.88 -19.18
C SER A 243 27.08 -18.56 -19.31
N TYR A 244 28.01 -18.12 -18.47
CA TYR A 244 29.40 -18.62 -18.50
C TYR A 244 29.70 -19.42 -17.24
N TYR A 245 30.55 -20.45 -17.40
CA TYR A 245 30.99 -21.35 -16.34
C TYR A 245 32.50 -21.47 -16.34
N LYS A 246 33.10 -21.46 -15.15
CA LYS A 246 34.52 -21.71 -14.95
C LYS A 246 34.70 -22.71 -13.81
N ASN A 247 35.40 -23.83 -14.07
CA ASN A 247 35.64 -24.88 -13.08
C ASN A 247 34.34 -25.30 -12.39
N ASP A 248 33.34 -25.70 -13.16
CA ASP A 248 32.00 -26.12 -12.71
C ASP A 248 31.18 -25.07 -11.97
N ASN A 249 31.66 -23.84 -11.88
CA ASN A 249 30.94 -22.75 -11.20
C ASN A 249 30.42 -21.73 -12.20
N LEU A 250 29.19 -21.27 -11.96
CA LEU A 250 28.57 -20.19 -12.73
C LEU A 250 29.34 -18.89 -12.51
N ILE A 251 29.65 -18.18 -13.59
CA ILE A 251 30.16 -16.81 -13.55
C ILE A 251 29.00 -15.86 -13.30
N ALA A 252 29.04 -15.16 -12.16
CA ALA A 252 28.09 -14.09 -11.79
C ALA A 252 28.78 -12.73 -11.99
N TRP A 253 28.16 -11.86 -12.79
CA TRP A 253 28.72 -10.57 -13.15
C TRP A 253 28.41 -9.50 -12.10
N LEU A 254 29.35 -8.56 -11.88
CA LEU A 254 29.16 -7.45 -10.98
C LEU A 254 28.08 -6.48 -11.49
N LYS A 255 28.01 -6.25 -12.80
CA LYS A 255 26.98 -5.43 -13.44
C LYS A 255 25.55 -5.84 -13.07
N ASP A 256 25.28 -7.12 -12.88
CA ASP A 256 23.94 -7.66 -12.60
C ASP A 256 23.44 -7.31 -11.18
N VAL A 257 24.35 -6.86 -10.32
CA VAL A 257 24.09 -6.50 -8.92
C VAL A 257 24.51 -5.08 -8.59
N THR A 258 24.68 -4.24 -9.62
CA THR A 258 25.07 -2.82 -9.49
C THR A 258 24.21 -1.92 -10.37
N ILE A 259 24.13 -0.65 -10.01
CA ILE A 259 23.54 0.42 -10.82
C ILE A 259 24.63 1.48 -11.04
N ILE A 260 24.77 1.92 -12.29
CA ILE A 260 25.70 2.97 -12.68
C ILE A 260 24.92 4.30 -12.81
N ASN A 261 25.33 5.32 -12.07
CA ASN A 261 24.82 6.68 -12.17
C ASN A 261 25.98 7.62 -12.53
N LYS A 262 25.93 8.25 -13.69
CA LYS A 262 26.90 9.23 -14.26
C LYS A 262 28.38 8.99 -13.87
N ASN A 263 28.77 9.00 -12.60
CA ASN A 263 30.15 8.85 -12.13
C ASN A 263 30.28 7.93 -10.91
N ASP A 264 29.20 7.25 -10.50
CA ASP A 264 29.19 6.40 -9.32
C ASP A 264 28.55 5.05 -9.63
N ILE A 265 29.11 4.01 -9.00
CA ILE A 265 28.58 2.67 -9.01
C ILE A 265 27.98 2.38 -7.64
N SER A 266 26.74 1.98 -7.60
CA SER A 266 26.08 1.51 -6.39
C SER A 266 25.84 0.02 -6.43
N LYS A 267 26.29 -0.69 -5.40
CA LYS A 267 25.89 -2.07 -5.15
C LYS A 267 24.44 -2.12 -4.75
N VAL A 268 23.69 -3.04 -5.32
CA VAL A 268 22.26 -3.21 -5.07
C VAL A 268 22.02 -4.58 -4.45
N ASP A 269 21.39 -4.59 -3.27
CA ASP A 269 20.97 -5.81 -2.59
C ASP A 269 19.45 -5.82 -2.43
N ASN A 270 18.81 -6.94 -2.76
CA ASN A 270 17.40 -7.14 -2.45
C ASN A 270 17.27 -7.35 -0.94
N ILE A 271 16.43 -6.56 -0.29
CA ILE A 271 16.29 -6.56 1.17
C ILE A 271 15.44 -7.75 1.65
N GLY A 272 14.52 -8.25 0.80
CA GLY A 272 13.57 -9.27 1.20
C GLY A 272 12.54 -8.72 2.18
N ASN A 273 12.19 -9.51 3.21
CA ASN A 273 11.15 -9.17 4.18
C ASN A 273 11.68 -8.76 5.57
N ILE A 274 12.99 -8.48 5.70
CA ILE A 274 13.59 -7.92 6.92
C ILE A 274 14.08 -6.51 6.60
N TRP A 275 13.41 -5.51 7.19
CA TRP A 275 13.68 -4.09 6.96
C TRP A 275 14.31 -3.47 8.20
N ASP A 276 15.63 -3.48 8.28
CA ASP A 276 16.44 -2.98 9.38
C ASP A 276 17.05 -1.58 9.12
N ASP A 277 16.75 -1.00 7.97
CA ASP A 277 17.26 0.28 7.47
C ASP A 277 16.26 1.44 7.58
N ILE A 278 15.08 1.18 8.13
CA ILE A 278 14.07 2.22 8.39
C ILE A 278 14.46 3.00 9.64
N GLN A 279 14.55 4.33 9.51
CA GLN A 279 14.88 5.20 10.63
C GLN A 279 13.62 5.83 11.23
N TYR A 280 13.43 5.67 12.53
CA TYR A 280 12.34 6.25 13.32
C TYR A 280 12.75 7.53 14.06
N ASN A 281 13.95 8.06 13.79
CA ASN A 281 14.44 9.28 14.40
C ASN A 281 14.00 10.51 13.63
N ASN A 282 13.75 11.63 14.35
CA ASN A 282 13.44 12.93 13.75
C ASN A 282 12.14 12.98 12.90
N LEU A 283 11.17 12.14 13.18
CA LEU A 283 9.91 12.10 12.46
C LEU A 283 9.13 13.43 12.52
N THR A 284 9.37 14.27 13.54
CA THR A 284 8.78 15.61 13.63
C THR A 284 9.11 16.52 12.45
N LYS A 285 10.26 16.29 11.78
CA LYS A 285 10.66 17.04 10.59
C LYS A 285 9.84 16.69 9.33
N GLU A 286 9.17 15.56 9.35
CA GLU A 286 8.29 15.14 8.26
C GLU A 286 6.95 15.84 8.40
N GLY A 287 6.59 16.76 7.51
CA GLY A 287 5.39 17.57 7.57
C GLY A 287 5.33 18.57 8.72
N ASN A 288 6.39 18.72 9.52
CA ASN A 288 6.44 19.60 10.71
C ASN A 288 5.24 19.44 11.66
N VAL A 289 4.78 18.21 11.85
CA VAL A 289 3.74 17.85 12.81
C VAL A 289 4.31 16.88 13.84
N GLN A 290 4.09 17.17 15.11
CA GLN A 290 4.48 16.33 16.23
C GLN A 290 3.31 15.42 16.58
N PHE A 291 3.45 14.13 16.33
CA PHE A 291 2.45 13.13 16.68
C PHE A 291 3.16 12.08 17.54
N GLN A 292 2.82 12.06 18.83
CA GLN A 292 3.51 11.20 19.79
C GLN A 292 3.17 9.72 19.55
N ASN A 293 4.20 8.89 19.52
CA ASN A 293 4.16 7.43 19.57
C ASN A 293 3.41 6.69 18.42
N GLY A 294 2.93 7.36 17.37
CA GLY A 294 2.16 6.70 16.32
C GLY A 294 2.57 7.06 14.89
N LYS A 295 3.52 8.00 14.72
CA LYS A 295 3.89 8.47 13.38
C LYS A 295 4.83 7.49 12.67
N LYS A 296 4.42 7.02 11.49
CA LYS A 296 5.26 6.17 10.64
C LYS A 296 6.20 7.02 9.77
N PRO A 297 7.44 6.55 9.52
CA PRO A 297 8.38 7.22 8.64
C PRO A 297 7.88 7.27 7.18
N GLU A 298 8.02 8.40 6.52
CA GLU A 298 7.67 8.52 5.09
C GLU A 298 8.47 7.55 4.22
N PHE A 299 9.70 7.26 4.59
CA PHE A 299 10.54 6.30 3.87
C PHE A 299 9.98 4.87 3.91
N LEU A 300 9.39 4.43 5.03
CA LEU A 300 8.70 3.15 5.12
C LEU A 300 7.53 3.08 4.14
N ILE A 301 6.70 4.12 4.15
CA ILE A 301 5.50 4.20 3.32
C ILE A 301 5.86 4.31 1.83
N SER A 302 6.88 5.11 1.48
CA SER A 302 7.32 5.21 0.09
C SER A 302 7.76 3.86 -0.48
N ARG A 303 8.52 3.08 0.30
CA ARG A 303 8.93 1.72 -0.08
C ARG A 303 7.73 0.81 -0.35
N ILE A 304 6.71 0.86 0.52
CA ILE A 304 5.47 0.09 0.35
C ILE A 304 4.74 0.52 -0.93
N LEU A 305 4.61 1.83 -1.16
CA LEU A 305 3.92 2.34 -2.34
C LEU A 305 4.69 2.03 -3.64
N GLU A 306 6.01 2.13 -3.66
CA GLU A 306 6.84 1.71 -4.81
C GLU A 306 6.69 0.22 -5.11
N MET A 307 6.56 -0.60 -4.07
CA MET A 307 6.43 -2.05 -4.21
C MET A 307 5.06 -2.46 -4.76
N CYS A 308 3.99 -1.75 -4.40
CA CYS A 308 2.61 -2.19 -4.64
C CYS A 308 1.83 -1.33 -5.63
N THR A 309 2.31 -0.12 -5.98
CA THR A 309 1.54 0.85 -6.77
C THR A 309 2.37 1.52 -7.87
N SER A 310 1.67 1.99 -8.89
CA SER A 310 2.17 2.88 -9.94
C SER A 310 1.65 4.31 -9.74
N PRO A 311 2.23 5.34 -10.38
CA PRO A 311 1.64 6.69 -10.42
C PRO A 311 0.16 6.65 -10.85
N ASN A 312 -0.67 7.51 -10.23
CA ASN A 312 -2.13 7.59 -10.39
C ASN A 312 -2.95 6.42 -9.82
N ASP A 313 -2.34 5.37 -9.27
CA ASP A 313 -3.09 4.35 -8.52
C ASP A 313 -3.74 4.96 -7.27
N LEU A 314 -4.83 4.33 -6.81
CA LEU A 314 -5.55 4.75 -5.61
C LEU A 314 -5.02 4.04 -4.36
N VAL A 315 -4.63 4.83 -3.38
CA VAL A 315 -4.18 4.38 -2.05
C VAL A 315 -5.25 4.70 -1.02
N LEU A 316 -5.61 3.73 -0.19
CA LEU A 316 -6.57 3.91 0.90
C LEU A 316 -5.88 3.61 2.24
N ASP A 317 -6.11 4.52 3.20
CA ASP A 317 -5.79 4.34 4.62
C ASP A 317 -7.02 4.71 5.47
N SER A 318 -7.55 3.71 6.19
CA SER A 318 -8.73 3.90 7.06
C SER A 318 -8.38 4.15 8.53
N PHE A 319 -7.08 4.28 8.85
CA PHE A 319 -6.54 4.64 10.16
C PHE A 319 -5.46 5.71 9.96
N LEU A 320 -5.85 6.86 9.41
CA LEU A 320 -4.94 7.85 8.82
C LEU A 320 -3.94 8.44 9.82
N GLY A 321 -4.29 8.51 11.11
CA GLY A 321 -3.43 8.95 12.19
C GLY A 321 -2.82 10.34 11.92
N SER A 322 -1.52 10.39 11.72
CA SER A 322 -0.79 11.64 11.42
C SER A 322 -0.80 12.05 9.94
N GLY A 323 -1.50 11.32 9.06
CA GLY A 323 -1.58 11.62 7.63
C GLY A 323 -0.35 11.22 6.81
N THR A 324 0.51 10.31 7.30
CA THR A 324 1.76 9.95 6.59
C THR A 324 1.47 9.32 5.24
N ILE A 325 0.51 8.39 5.15
CA ILE A 325 0.15 7.73 3.88
C ILE A 325 -0.31 8.74 2.84
N ALA A 326 -1.23 9.63 3.21
CA ALA A 326 -1.76 10.65 2.31
C ALA A 326 -0.65 11.59 1.81
N ALA A 327 0.24 12.03 2.71
CA ALA A 327 1.38 12.88 2.38
C ALA A 327 2.33 12.20 1.38
N VAL A 328 2.72 10.95 1.65
CA VAL A 328 3.62 10.18 0.78
C VAL A 328 2.97 9.87 -0.58
N ALA A 329 1.72 9.40 -0.58
CA ALA A 329 0.97 9.12 -1.80
C ALA A 329 0.86 10.38 -2.68
N HIS A 330 0.57 11.53 -2.09
CA HIS A 330 0.51 12.82 -2.78
C HIS A 330 1.86 13.21 -3.40
N LYS A 331 2.95 13.20 -2.61
CA LYS A 331 4.31 13.50 -3.09
C LYS A 331 4.78 12.57 -4.20
N MET A 332 4.28 11.33 -4.23
CA MET A 332 4.64 10.32 -5.23
C MET A 332 3.67 10.28 -6.42
N GLY A 333 2.71 11.19 -6.52
CA GLY A 333 1.74 11.27 -7.63
C GLY A 333 0.72 10.13 -7.63
N ARG A 334 0.35 9.59 -6.47
CA ARG A 334 -0.76 8.66 -6.29
C ARG A 334 -2.00 9.40 -5.85
N ARG A 335 -3.18 8.91 -6.24
CA ARG A 335 -4.45 9.35 -5.65
C ARG A 335 -4.61 8.68 -4.30
N TRP A 336 -5.29 9.33 -3.37
CA TRP A 336 -5.44 8.75 -2.04
C TRP A 336 -6.80 9.10 -1.41
N ILE A 337 -7.24 8.23 -0.53
CA ILE A 337 -8.35 8.40 0.39
C ILE A 337 -7.82 8.11 1.79
N GLY A 338 -8.01 9.05 2.72
CA GLY A 338 -7.66 8.87 4.11
C GLY A 338 -8.90 9.05 4.98
N ILE A 339 -9.08 8.18 5.97
CA ILE A 339 -10.18 8.24 6.93
C ILE A 339 -9.58 8.32 8.33
N GLU A 340 -10.05 9.29 9.10
CA GLU A 340 -9.67 9.49 10.49
C GLU A 340 -10.87 9.89 11.33
N MET A 341 -11.03 9.24 12.45
CA MET A 341 -12.14 9.45 13.38
C MET A 341 -11.84 10.53 14.42
N GLY A 342 -10.57 10.67 14.79
CA GLY A 342 -10.15 11.56 15.87
C GLY A 342 -10.03 13.03 15.45
N GLU A 343 -10.18 13.94 16.40
CA GLU A 343 -10.04 15.39 16.18
C GLU A 343 -8.65 15.79 15.67
N HIS A 344 -7.65 14.93 15.83
CA HIS A 344 -6.31 15.15 15.29
C HIS A 344 -6.28 15.18 13.74
N VAL A 345 -7.36 14.79 13.07
CA VAL A 345 -7.50 15.03 11.63
C VAL A 345 -7.37 16.52 11.29
N TYR A 346 -7.87 17.42 12.15
CA TYR A 346 -7.79 18.87 11.95
C TYR A 346 -6.43 19.44 12.36
N THR A 347 -5.89 18.97 13.48
CA THR A 347 -4.67 19.52 14.07
C THR A 347 -3.38 18.95 13.48
N HIS A 348 -3.43 17.75 12.92
CA HIS A 348 -2.24 17.04 12.38
C HIS A 348 -2.38 16.72 10.90
N CYS A 349 -3.39 15.94 10.49
CA CYS A 349 -3.52 15.51 9.10
C CYS A 349 -3.67 16.67 8.13
N LYS A 350 -4.66 17.54 8.40
CA LYS A 350 -4.93 18.72 7.57
C LYS A 350 -3.73 19.65 7.50
N VAL A 351 -3.14 19.98 8.66
CA VAL A 351 -1.95 20.85 8.74
C VAL A 351 -0.78 20.28 7.94
N ARG A 352 -0.55 18.97 8.02
CA ARG A 352 0.50 18.30 7.24
C ARG A 352 0.22 18.37 5.74
N LEU A 353 -0.99 18.05 5.32
CA LEU A 353 -1.38 18.02 3.91
C LEU A 353 -1.36 19.42 3.29
N ASP A 354 -1.78 20.45 4.02
CA ASP A 354 -1.68 21.84 3.57
C ASP A 354 -0.22 22.24 3.29
N LYS A 355 0.74 21.83 4.15
CA LYS A 355 2.18 22.05 3.94
C LYS A 355 2.75 21.24 2.78
N VAL A 356 2.27 20.02 2.57
CA VAL A 356 2.65 19.22 1.39
C VAL A 356 2.23 19.93 0.12
N ILE A 357 0.98 20.42 0.06
CA ILE A 357 0.44 21.12 -1.11
C ILE A 357 1.13 22.46 -1.36
N SER A 358 1.37 23.25 -0.30
CA SER A 358 2.09 24.53 -0.42
C SER A 358 3.57 24.38 -0.80
N GLY A 359 4.15 23.17 -0.69
CA GLY A 359 5.56 22.91 -0.91
C GLY A 359 6.46 23.25 0.28
N GLU A 360 5.88 23.59 1.44
CA GLU A 360 6.63 23.91 2.66
C GLU A 360 7.14 22.67 3.41
N ASP A 361 6.66 21.48 3.06
CA ASP A 361 7.17 20.24 3.64
C ASP A 361 8.43 19.77 2.91
N HIS A 362 9.59 20.14 3.47
CA HIS A 362 10.91 19.72 2.98
C HIS A 362 11.43 18.44 3.65
N GLY A 363 10.66 17.85 4.57
CA GLY A 363 11.02 16.64 5.32
C GLY A 363 10.76 15.34 4.56
N GLY A 364 11.09 14.22 5.22
CA GLY A 364 10.80 12.89 4.71
C GLY A 364 11.34 12.62 3.31
N ILE A 365 10.48 12.17 2.41
CA ILE A 365 10.85 11.83 1.03
C ILE A 365 10.89 13.03 0.07
N SER A 366 10.51 14.25 0.51
CA SER A 366 10.37 15.43 -0.37
C SER A 366 11.58 15.65 -1.26
N LYS A 367 12.79 15.58 -0.68
CA LYS A 367 14.04 15.71 -1.44
C LYS A 367 14.27 14.56 -2.42
N ALA A 368 13.95 13.33 -2.01
CA ALA A 368 14.19 12.13 -2.83
C ALA A 368 13.31 12.10 -4.08
N VAL A 369 12.06 12.60 -3.97
CA VAL A 369 11.11 12.68 -5.10
C VAL A 369 11.08 14.07 -5.77
N ASN A 370 11.97 14.98 -5.35
CA ASN A 370 12.04 16.38 -5.84
C ASN A 370 10.69 17.11 -5.72
N TRP A 371 10.01 16.98 -4.58
CA TRP A 371 8.71 17.57 -4.35
C TRP A 371 8.81 19.09 -4.21
N GLN A 372 7.99 19.83 -4.97
CA GLN A 372 7.95 21.31 -4.97
C GLN A 372 6.58 21.88 -4.58
N GLY A 373 5.66 21.02 -4.12
CA GLY A 373 4.28 21.43 -3.88
C GLY A 373 3.37 21.19 -5.07
N GLY A 374 2.10 21.52 -4.89
CA GLY A 374 1.06 21.43 -5.90
C GLY A 374 0.00 20.37 -5.63
N GLY A 375 -0.99 20.31 -6.51
CA GLY A 375 -2.17 19.47 -6.34
C GLY A 375 -3.18 20.04 -5.34
N GLY A 376 -4.03 19.18 -4.80
CA GLY A 376 -5.05 19.54 -3.84
C GLY A 376 -5.77 18.30 -3.31
N TYR A 377 -6.59 18.48 -2.30
CA TYR A 377 -7.47 17.43 -1.77
C TYR A 377 -8.83 18.04 -1.40
N THR A 378 -9.85 17.18 -1.31
CA THR A 378 -11.15 17.54 -0.79
C THR A 378 -11.28 16.97 0.62
N PHE A 379 -11.65 17.81 1.56
CA PHE A 379 -11.91 17.43 2.93
C PHE A 379 -13.41 17.25 3.15
N TYR A 380 -13.80 16.08 3.66
CA TYR A 380 -15.18 15.76 3.98
C TYR A 380 -15.32 15.54 5.49
N LYS A 381 -16.43 16.01 6.03
CA LYS A 381 -16.88 15.67 7.38
C LYS A 381 -18.04 14.69 7.26
N LEU A 382 -17.99 13.58 8.00
CA LEU A 382 -19.10 12.65 8.04
C LEU A 382 -20.31 13.35 8.67
N ALA A 383 -21.41 13.38 7.95
CA ALA A 383 -22.67 13.88 8.46
C ALA A 383 -23.25 12.92 9.52
N PRO A 384 -24.10 13.42 10.43
CA PRO A 384 -24.88 12.53 11.30
C PRO A 384 -25.70 11.53 10.46
N THR A 385 -26.13 10.43 11.07
CA THR A 385 -27.07 9.49 10.42
C THR A 385 -28.35 10.24 10.04
N LEU A 386 -28.80 10.07 8.79
CA LEU A 386 -29.99 10.75 8.29
C LEU A 386 -31.27 10.29 9.00
N ILE A 387 -31.32 9.01 9.35
CA ILE A 387 -32.48 8.39 9.99
C ILE A 387 -32.04 7.77 11.32
N ASN A 388 -32.77 8.12 12.37
CA ASN A 388 -32.68 7.51 13.68
C ASN A 388 -33.93 6.66 13.95
N MET A 389 -33.86 5.77 14.94
CA MET A 389 -35.02 5.08 15.48
C MET A 389 -35.51 5.83 16.72
N ASP A 390 -36.81 6.06 16.81
CA ASP A 390 -37.42 6.59 18.03
C ASP A 390 -37.51 5.54 19.14
N SER A 391 -38.06 5.93 20.30
CA SER A 391 -38.22 5.01 21.46
C SER A 391 -39.14 3.82 21.19
N PHE A 392 -39.92 3.87 20.10
CA PHE A 392 -40.81 2.78 19.66
C PHE A 392 -40.24 1.96 18.50
N GLY A 393 -38.99 2.23 18.11
CA GLY A 393 -38.35 1.59 16.98
C GLY A 393 -38.87 2.06 15.61
N GLN A 394 -39.49 3.23 15.53
CA GLN A 394 -39.95 3.80 14.27
C GLN A 394 -38.86 4.70 13.66
N PRO A 395 -38.63 4.61 12.35
CA PRO A 395 -37.64 5.45 11.68
C PRO A 395 -38.09 6.91 11.61
N ILE A 396 -37.28 7.80 12.12
CA ILE A 396 -37.48 9.26 12.09
C ILE A 396 -36.27 9.96 11.48
N ILE A 397 -36.49 11.12 10.88
CA ILE A 397 -35.41 12.00 10.40
C ILE A 397 -34.62 12.49 11.62
N ASN A 398 -33.31 12.44 11.53
CA ASN A 398 -32.44 12.95 12.60
C ASN A 398 -32.58 14.47 12.74
N GLU A 399 -32.87 14.94 13.95
CA GLU A 399 -33.08 16.36 14.28
C GLU A 399 -31.84 17.25 14.02
N ALA A 400 -30.64 16.64 13.93
CA ALA A 400 -29.40 17.34 13.57
C ALA A 400 -29.39 17.85 12.12
N TYR A 401 -30.31 17.39 11.26
CA TYR A 401 -30.40 17.84 9.88
C TYR A 401 -31.24 19.14 9.80
N ASN A 402 -30.57 20.22 9.41
CA ASN A 402 -31.28 21.42 8.98
C ASN A 402 -31.92 21.22 7.59
N PRO A 403 -32.82 22.11 7.13
CA PRO A 403 -33.53 21.96 5.85
C PRO A 403 -32.61 21.75 4.63
N ASP A 404 -31.47 22.45 4.57
CA ASP A 404 -30.52 22.36 3.47
C ASP A 404 -29.76 21.02 3.48
N MET A 405 -29.31 20.58 4.65
CA MET A 405 -28.68 19.28 4.84
C MET A 405 -29.64 18.14 4.48
N LEU A 406 -30.91 18.24 4.91
CA LEU A 406 -31.93 17.26 4.58
C LEU A 406 -32.16 17.20 3.05
N SER A 407 -32.32 18.39 2.43
CA SER A 407 -32.51 18.48 0.98
C SER A 407 -31.36 17.91 0.19
N ALA A 408 -30.13 18.22 0.60
CA ALA A 408 -28.92 17.68 -0.02
C ALA A 408 -28.80 16.15 0.15
N ALA A 409 -29.11 15.62 1.33
CA ALA A 409 -29.07 14.20 1.62
C ALA A 409 -30.13 13.42 0.82
N VAL A 410 -31.36 13.90 0.78
CA VAL A 410 -32.44 13.28 -0.01
C VAL A 410 -32.12 13.36 -1.51
N ALA A 411 -31.56 14.48 -1.99
CA ALA A 411 -31.13 14.63 -3.37
C ALA A 411 -30.09 13.57 -3.75
N LEU A 412 -29.08 13.36 -2.92
CA LEU A 412 -28.05 12.35 -3.14
C LEU A 412 -28.66 10.94 -3.26
N HIS A 413 -29.57 10.56 -2.38
CA HIS A 413 -30.23 9.26 -2.38
C HIS A 413 -31.17 9.06 -3.58
N GLU A 414 -31.78 10.13 -4.07
CA GLU A 414 -32.69 10.07 -5.24
C GLU A 414 -31.96 10.29 -6.59
N GLY A 415 -30.63 10.49 -6.57
CA GLY A 415 -29.84 10.69 -7.80
C GLY A 415 -29.96 12.09 -8.39
N PHE A 416 -30.31 13.09 -7.56
CA PHE A 416 -30.33 14.49 -7.92
C PHE A 416 -29.09 15.22 -7.41
N THR A 417 -28.73 16.31 -8.07
CA THR A 417 -27.69 17.23 -7.62
C THR A 417 -28.33 18.38 -6.85
N TYR A 418 -27.97 18.56 -5.58
CA TYR A 418 -28.44 19.69 -4.78
C TYR A 418 -27.87 21.01 -5.34
N ARG A 419 -28.76 21.81 -5.89
CA ARG A 419 -28.46 23.11 -6.49
C ARG A 419 -29.72 23.99 -6.43
N PRO A 420 -29.98 24.65 -5.29
CA PRO A 420 -31.19 25.44 -5.08
C PRO A 420 -31.23 26.63 -6.04
N ASP A 421 -32.42 26.87 -6.61
CA ASP A 421 -32.70 28.03 -7.44
C ASP A 421 -33.00 29.23 -6.54
N ALA A 422 -32.51 30.42 -6.92
CA ALA A 422 -32.65 31.63 -6.12
C ALA A 422 -34.10 32.23 -6.15
N ALA A 423 -34.88 31.93 -7.18
CA ALA A 423 -36.19 32.47 -7.41
C ALA A 423 -37.34 31.48 -7.10
N LEU A 424 -37.15 30.22 -7.40
CA LEU A 424 -38.16 29.17 -7.28
C LEU A 424 -37.79 28.20 -6.14
N PHE A 425 -38.39 28.38 -4.99
CA PHE A 425 -38.12 27.65 -3.75
C PHE A 425 -38.21 26.13 -3.87
N TRP A 426 -39.01 25.63 -4.81
CA TRP A 426 -39.23 24.22 -5.02
C TRP A 426 -38.16 23.57 -5.95
N LYS A 427 -37.33 24.35 -6.65
CA LYS A 427 -36.20 23.88 -7.42
C LYS A 427 -34.96 23.76 -6.54
N GLN A 428 -34.97 22.85 -5.57
CA GLN A 428 -33.84 22.67 -4.65
C GLN A 428 -32.75 21.79 -5.23
N SER A 429 -33.11 20.86 -6.11
CA SER A 429 -32.17 19.95 -6.72
C SER A 429 -32.58 19.65 -8.16
N VAL A 430 -31.60 19.31 -8.99
CA VAL A 430 -31.77 19.06 -10.42
C VAL A 430 -31.18 17.70 -10.79
N SER A 431 -31.87 16.97 -11.66
CA SER A 431 -31.38 15.77 -12.36
C SER A 431 -31.27 16.05 -13.86
N SER A 432 -31.40 15.03 -14.73
CA SER A 432 -31.46 15.19 -16.17
C SER A 432 -32.75 15.91 -16.61
N GLU A 433 -32.69 16.66 -17.71
CA GLU A 433 -33.82 17.12 -18.52
C GLU A 433 -35.02 17.71 -17.77
N LYS A 434 -34.86 18.85 -17.10
CA LYS A 434 -35.96 19.56 -16.42
C LYS A 434 -36.66 18.78 -15.28
N SER A 435 -35.97 17.79 -14.69
CA SER A 435 -36.45 17.07 -13.50
C SER A 435 -35.87 17.70 -12.24
N TYR A 436 -36.73 18.03 -11.30
CA TYR A 436 -36.39 18.73 -10.06
C TYR A 436 -36.84 17.95 -8.83
N LEU A 437 -36.18 18.18 -7.70
CA LEU A 437 -36.55 17.64 -6.41
C LEU A 437 -36.75 18.80 -5.40
N PHE A 438 -37.86 18.72 -4.67
CA PHE A 438 -38.18 19.57 -3.55
C PHE A 438 -38.36 18.76 -2.27
N VAL A 439 -37.66 19.10 -1.22
CA VAL A 439 -37.72 18.40 0.07
C VAL A 439 -38.32 19.35 1.13
N THR A 440 -39.32 18.88 1.86
CA THR A 440 -39.95 19.64 2.92
C THR A 440 -40.46 18.76 4.05
N THR A 441 -40.36 19.24 5.29
CA THR A 441 -40.99 18.59 6.46
C THR A 441 -42.43 19.05 6.69
N ARG A 442 -42.92 20.00 5.89
CA ARG A 442 -44.32 20.50 5.98
C ARG A 442 -45.28 19.53 5.35
N HIS A 443 -46.54 19.58 5.82
CA HIS A 443 -47.65 18.88 5.17
C HIS A 443 -47.96 19.51 3.80
N VAL A 444 -48.01 18.68 2.75
CA VAL A 444 -48.28 19.11 1.37
C VAL A 444 -49.77 18.99 1.07
N THR A 445 -50.44 20.13 0.95
CA THR A 445 -51.88 20.23 0.65
C THR A 445 -52.14 20.42 -0.85
N ALA A 446 -53.39 20.26 -1.29
CA ALA A 446 -53.83 20.58 -2.64
C ALA A 446 -53.49 22.03 -3.05
N ALA A 447 -53.73 22.98 -2.17
CA ALA A 447 -53.42 24.38 -2.42
C ALA A 447 -51.91 24.63 -2.61
N TYR A 448 -51.08 23.88 -1.88
CA TYR A 448 -49.63 23.95 -2.00
C TYR A 448 -49.16 23.39 -3.35
N LEU A 449 -49.72 22.25 -3.78
CA LEU A 449 -49.44 21.67 -5.09
C LEU A 449 -49.85 22.59 -6.23
N GLN A 450 -51.05 23.22 -6.13
CA GLN A 450 -51.52 24.19 -7.09
C GLN A 450 -50.61 25.41 -7.20
N SER A 451 -50.10 25.90 -6.06
CA SER A 451 -49.17 27.05 -6.07
C SER A 451 -47.86 26.75 -6.78
N ILE A 452 -47.31 25.52 -6.63
CA ILE A 452 -46.13 25.06 -7.35
C ILE A 452 -46.42 24.89 -8.84
N GLN A 453 -47.52 24.21 -9.19
CA GLN A 453 -47.94 23.95 -10.56
C GLN A 453 -48.08 25.25 -11.38
N ASN A 454 -48.57 26.31 -10.76
CA ASN A 454 -48.74 27.62 -11.41
C ASN A 454 -47.40 28.29 -11.78
N THR A 455 -46.29 27.85 -11.20
CA THR A 455 -44.95 28.37 -11.46
C THR A 455 -44.07 27.40 -12.28
N MET A 456 -44.57 26.18 -12.52
CA MET A 456 -43.89 25.19 -13.38
C MET A 456 -44.08 25.55 -14.86
N GLN A 457 -43.02 25.30 -15.65
CA GLN A 457 -43.05 25.44 -17.11
C GLN A 457 -43.45 24.12 -17.78
N GLU A 458 -43.85 24.18 -19.03
CA GLU A 458 -44.20 23.01 -19.83
C GLU A 458 -42.96 22.07 -19.97
N GLY A 459 -43.16 20.79 -19.69
CA GLY A 459 -42.16 19.76 -19.73
C GLY A 459 -41.26 19.70 -18.48
N GLU A 460 -41.55 20.43 -17.42
CA GLU A 460 -40.89 20.27 -16.12
C GLU A 460 -41.56 19.17 -15.30
N TYR A 461 -40.73 18.36 -14.61
CA TYR A 461 -41.15 17.30 -13.70
C TYR A 461 -40.63 17.60 -12.30
N LEU A 462 -41.46 17.39 -11.28
CA LEU A 462 -41.09 17.62 -9.90
C LEU A 462 -41.33 16.37 -9.05
N THR A 463 -40.33 15.95 -8.29
CA THR A 463 -40.51 15.04 -7.16
C THR A 463 -40.55 15.85 -5.86
N ILE A 464 -41.60 15.67 -5.07
CA ILE A 464 -41.69 16.27 -3.73
C ILE A 464 -41.48 15.17 -2.70
N ALA A 465 -40.48 15.35 -1.84
CA ALA A 465 -40.23 14.50 -0.69
C ALA A 465 -40.73 15.21 0.57
N CYS A 466 -41.73 14.68 1.24
CA CYS A 466 -42.35 15.33 2.40
C CYS A 466 -42.71 14.33 3.51
N THR A 467 -42.94 14.82 4.74
CA THR A 467 -43.33 13.96 5.87
C THR A 467 -44.80 13.53 5.79
N SER A 468 -45.67 14.34 5.19
CA SER A 468 -47.09 14.04 5.02
C SER A 468 -47.68 14.84 3.86
N PHE A 469 -48.72 14.29 3.22
CA PHE A 469 -49.45 14.95 2.13
C PHE A 469 -50.85 14.40 1.94
N ASP A 470 -51.70 15.15 1.23
CA ASP A 470 -53.05 14.75 0.83
C ASP A 470 -52.97 13.81 -0.38
N SER A 471 -53.12 12.52 -0.15
CA SER A 471 -52.91 11.47 -1.19
C SER A 471 -53.93 11.55 -2.34
N ALA A 472 -55.13 12.08 -2.13
CA ALA A 472 -56.13 12.32 -3.18
C ALA A 472 -55.68 13.45 -4.10
N ALA A 473 -55.26 14.58 -3.53
CA ALA A 473 -54.81 15.75 -4.26
C ALA A 473 -53.54 15.47 -5.10
N ALA A 474 -52.61 14.66 -4.60
CA ALA A 474 -51.36 14.35 -5.31
C ALA A 474 -51.59 13.64 -6.66
N LYS A 475 -52.70 12.95 -6.85
CA LYS A 475 -53.05 12.26 -8.10
C LYS A 475 -53.56 13.20 -9.22
N GLU A 476 -53.92 14.43 -8.87
CA GLU A 476 -54.45 15.42 -9.82
C GLU A 476 -53.35 16.14 -10.61
N TYR A 477 -52.07 15.97 -10.20
CA TYR A 477 -50.94 16.68 -10.79
C TYR A 477 -49.96 15.69 -11.46
N PRO A 478 -50.11 15.32 -12.74
CA PRO A 478 -49.33 14.29 -13.40
C PRO A 478 -47.84 14.62 -13.53
N ALA A 479 -47.47 15.91 -13.53
CA ALA A 479 -46.08 16.38 -13.57
C ALA A 479 -45.41 16.40 -12.17
N ILE A 480 -46.16 16.14 -11.10
CA ILE A 480 -45.67 16.19 -9.72
C ILE A 480 -45.81 14.80 -9.08
N THR A 481 -44.74 14.22 -8.66
CA THR A 481 -44.71 12.97 -7.88
C THR A 481 -44.45 13.30 -6.42
N VAL A 482 -45.35 12.89 -5.50
CA VAL A 482 -45.17 13.12 -4.07
C VAL A 482 -44.79 11.83 -3.37
N LYS A 483 -43.70 11.84 -2.64
CA LYS A 483 -43.15 10.69 -1.88
C LYS A 483 -43.04 11.04 -0.40
N LYS A 484 -43.27 10.06 0.46
CA LYS A 484 -43.20 10.26 1.91
C LYS A 484 -41.83 9.94 2.47
N ILE A 485 -41.23 10.85 3.20
CA ILE A 485 -39.99 10.61 3.97
C ILE A 485 -40.39 10.28 5.43
N PRO A 486 -39.69 9.34 6.11
CA PRO A 486 -38.47 8.66 5.67
C PRO A 486 -38.69 7.43 4.78
N GLN A 487 -39.94 6.99 4.54
CA GLN A 487 -40.23 5.70 3.85
C GLN A 487 -39.50 5.56 2.51
N MET A 488 -39.44 6.61 1.69
CA MET A 488 -38.75 6.57 0.40
C MET A 488 -37.24 6.29 0.49
N LEU A 489 -36.65 6.53 1.68
CA LEU A 489 -35.22 6.32 1.92
C LEU A 489 -34.94 4.95 2.54
N LEU A 490 -35.93 4.33 3.19
CA LEU A 490 -35.76 3.05 3.87
C LEU A 490 -35.38 1.90 2.94
N GLU A 491 -35.86 1.92 1.69
CA GLU A 491 -35.52 0.90 0.68
C GLU A 491 -34.08 1.08 0.13
N LYS A 492 -33.51 2.28 0.26
CA LYS A 492 -32.19 2.63 -0.30
C LYS A 492 -31.07 2.62 0.74
N CYS A 493 -31.41 2.57 2.02
CA CYS A 493 -30.46 2.57 3.12
C CYS A 493 -30.46 1.20 3.81
N GLU A 494 -29.30 0.60 3.99
CA GLU A 494 -29.15 -0.61 4.81
C GLU A 494 -29.25 -0.27 6.30
N PHE A 495 -30.46 -0.14 6.80
CA PHE A 495 -30.71 0.13 8.22
C PHE A 495 -30.44 -1.11 9.05
N GLY A 496 -29.84 -0.92 10.23
CA GLY A 496 -29.56 -1.99 11.18
C GLY A 496 -28.19 -2.66 11.05
N LYS A 497 -27.39 -2.29 10.05
CA LYS A 497 -25.99 -2.73 9.97
C LYS A 497 -24.99 -1.75 10.63
N THR A 498 -25.46 -0.76 11.34
CA THR A 498 -24.59 0.21 12.06
C THR A 498 -24.00 -0.36 13.36
N GLY A 499 -24.48 -1.50 13.81
CA GLY A 499 -23.95 -2.16 14.99
C GLY A 499 -22.78 -3.08 14.60
N TYR A 500 -21.57 -2.54 14.57
CA TYR A 500 -20.36 -3.36 14.74
C TYR A 500 -20.21 -3.87 16.18
N SER A 501 -21.20 -3.61 17.06
CA SER A 501 -21.32 -4.28 18.34
C SER A 501 -21.79 -5.71 18.07
N LEU A 502 -20.90 -6.67 18.31
CA LEU A 502 -21.34 -8.04 18.53
C LEU A 502 -22.39 -8.00 19.64
N ASN A 503 -23.61 -8.47 19.35
CA ASN A 503 -24.54 -8.86 20.39
C ASN A 503 -23.95 -10.08 21.08
N ILE A 504 -23.03 -9.87 22.00
CA ILE A 504 -22.54 -10.90 22.90
C ILE A 504 -23.65 -11.09 23.91
N VAL A 505 -24.53 -12.04 23.64
CA VAL A 505 -25.69 -12.37 24.48
C VAL A 505 -25.24 -12.88 25.88
N HIS A 506 -24.02 -13.38 25.95
CA HIS A 506 -23.36 -13.81 27.18
C HIS A 506 -21.88 -13.46 27.12
N PRO A 507 -21.47 -12.27 27.60
CA PRO A 507 -20.04 -11.96 27.71
C PRO A 507 -19.40 -12.97 28.67
N PRO A 508 -18.21 -13.53 28.36
CA PRO A 508 -17.51 -14.40 29.28
C PRO A 508 -17.21 -13.62 30.56
N VAL A 509 -17.71 -14.16 31.69
CA VAL A 509 -17.39 -13.64 33.02
C VAL A 509 -16.06 -14.29 33.42
N TYR A 510 -14.98 -13.55 33.29
CA TYR A 510 -13.69 -13.95 33.85
C TYR A 510 -13.80 -13.83 35.37
N LYS A 511 -13.63 -14.95 36.09
CA LYS A 511 -13.29 -14.88 37.50
C LYS A 511 -11.86 -14.37 37.57
N GLU A 512 -11.64 -13.23 38.22
CA GLU A 512 -10.32 -12.86 38.68
C GLU A 512 -9.80 -14.04 39.50
N ASP A 513 -8.71 -14.66 39.04
CA ASP A 513 -8.01 -15.66 39.85
C ASP A 513 -7.50 -14.93 41.08
N GLU A 514 -8.16 -15.22 42.22
CA GLU A 514 -7.60 -14.95 43.54
C GLU A 514 -6.39 -15.87 43.72
N ASP A 515 -5.25 -15.48 43.14
CA ASP A 515 -3.94 -15.91 43.63
C ASP A 515 -2.90 -14.82 43.29
N SER A 516 -2.52 -14.11 44.35
CA SER A 516 -1.51 -13.08 44.52
C SER A 516 -0.09 -13.48 44.13
#